data_ff747fa0f2d961ca3e583eeecc20c7fd
#
_entry.id   ff747fa0f2d961ca3e583eeecc20c7fd
#
_cell.length_a   1.000
_cell.length_b   1.000
_cell.length_c   1.000
_cell.angle_alpha   90.00
_cell.angle_beta   90.00
_cell.angle_gamma   90.00
#
_symmetry.space_group_name_H-M   'P 1'
#
loop_
_entity.id
_entity.type
_entity.pdbx_description
1 polymer ?
#
loop_
_entity_poly.entity_id
_entity_poly.type
_entity_poly.pdbx_seq_one_letter_code
_entity_poly.pdbx_strand_id
1 'polypeptide(L)'
;GRSIYSVGDLYSGYDQFQLAVDSCDITTMRTPIGLVRMCTLPQGATNSVAHIVNAMNKVLKDCIPSITMPFLDDIPIKGCSDEEKDESEDKDGCRKFVMDHMKDCEKVLERLENANLTFSGEKSAFGQPEILVVGHLCGAYGRKPSPSKVNVINDMKEECVTQMEVRR
;
A
#
# COMPACT_ATOMS: atom_id res chain seq x y z
N GLY A 1 2.18 4.41 18.13
CA GLY A 1 2.24 3.03 17.67
C GLY A 1 0.88 2.35 17.70
N ARG A 2 0.81 1.18 17.12
CA ARG A 2 -0.39 0.35 17.11
C ARG A 2 -0.01 -1.08 17.49
N SER A 3 -0.92 -1.78 18.13
CA SER A 3 -0.70 -3.14 18.65
C SER A 3 -0.63 -4.22 17.58
N ILE A 4 -1.28 -3.98 16.44
CA ILE A 4 -1.39 -4.92 15.33
C ILE A 4 -1.59 -4.16 14.02
N TYR A 5 -1.07 -4.72 12.94
CA TYR A 5 -1.16 -4.15 11.59
C TYR A 5 -1.47 -5.23 10.56
N SER A 6 -2.04 -4.80 9.45
CA SER A 6 -2.08 -5.56 8.20
C SER A 6 -1.71 -4.64 7.05
N VAL A 7 -1.22 -5.20 5.96
CA VAL A 7 -0.99 -4.48 4.71
C VAL A 7 -1.48 -5.32 3.54
N GLY A 8 -2.30 -4.71 2.71
CA GLY A 8 -2.71 -5.25 1.43
C GLY A 8 -1.96 -4.54 0.31
N ASP A 9 -1.57 -5.28 -0.72
CA ASP A 9 -0.95 -4.77 -1.94
C ASP A 9 -1.88 -5.07 -3.11
N LEU A 10 -2.21 -4.07 -3.93
CA LEU A 10 -3.06 -4.28 -5.09
C LEU A 10 -2.29 -5.05 -6.17
N TYR A 11 -2.88 -6.12 -6.68
CA TYR A 11 -2.29 -6.88 -7.78
C TYR A 11 -2.28 -6.03 -9.05
N SER A 12 -1.07 -5.62 -9.53
CA SER A 12 -0.93 -4.75 -10.71
C SER A 12 -1.84 -3.51 -10.63
N GLY A 13 -1.77 -2.75 -9.53
CA GLY A 13 -2.76 -1.74 -9.17
C GLY A 13 -3.17 -0.80 -10.32
N TYR A 14 -2.23 -0.33 -11.14
CA TYR A 14 -2.52 0.53 -12.31
C TYR A 14 -3.33 -0.19 -13.39
N ASP A 15 -3.09 -1.47 -13.62
CA ASP A 15 -3.74 -2.25 -14.68
C ASP A 15 -5.21 -2.57 -14.35
N GLN A 16 -5.62 -2.41 -13.11
CA GLN A 16 -7.02 -2.60 -12.69
C GLN A 16 -7.93 -1.43 -13.06
N PHE A 17 -7.36 -0.26 -13.43
CA PHE A 17 -8.12 0.92 -13.83
C PHE A 17 -8.14 1.05 -15.36
N GLN A 18 -9.33 0.95 -15.95
CA GLN A 18 -9.51 1.10 -17.39
C GLN A 18 -9.41 2.57 -17.80
N LEU A 19 -8.77 2.82 -18.94
CA LEU A 19 -8.80 4.12 -19.61
C LEU A 19 -10.14 4.30 -20.36
N ALA A 20 -10.62 5.54 -20.39
CA ALA A 20 -11.69 5.90 -21.32
C ALA A 20 -11.19 5.67 -22.75
N VAL A 21 -12.10 5.18 -23.62
CA VAL A 21 -11.76 4.83 -25.01
C VAL A 21 -11.07 5.97 -25.75
N ASP A 22 -11.57 7.21 -25.57
CA ASP A 22 -11.02 8.41 -26.18
C ASP A 22 -9.62 8.78 -25.66
N SER A 23 -9.22 8.25 -24.50
CA SER A 23 -7.91 8.47 -23.91
C SER A 23 -6.88 7.41 -24.32
N CYS A 24 -7.32 6.28 -24.86
CA CYS A 24 -6.40 5.20 -25.24
C CYS A 24 -5.44 5.61 -26.34
N ASP A 25 -5.87 6.39 -27.31
CA ASP A 25 -5.05 6.81 -28.47
C ASP A 25 -3.87 7.70 -28.08
N ILE A 26 -4.00 8.46 -26.98
CA ILE A 26 -2.90 9.30 -26.43
C ILE A 26 -1.73 8.45 -25.97
N THR A 27 -1.97 7.17 -25.61
CA THR A 27 -0.94 6.23 -25.15
C THR A 27 -0.29 5.44 -26.29
N THR A 28 -0.59 5.76 -27.55
CA THR A 28 -0.10 5.01 -28.70
C THR A 28 1.41 5.03 -28.79
N MET A 29 2.01 3.85 -28.88
CA MET A 29 3.44 3.66 -29.01
C MET A 29 3.79 2.76 -30.20
N ARG A 30 4.95 3.02 -30.80
CA ARG A 30 5.47 2.18 -31.89
C ARG A 30 6.27 1.02 -31.32
N THR A 31 5.91 -0.19 -31.71
CA THR A 31 6.59 -1.42 -31.30
C THR A 31 7.03 -2.24 -32.52
N PRO A 32 7.89 -3.25 -32.36
CA PRO A 32 8.26 -4.15 -33.46
C PRO A 32 7.07 -4.88 -34.11
N ILE A 33 5.97 -5.05 -33.39
CA ILE A 33 4.73 -5.69 -33.91
C ILE A 33 3.72 -4.69 -34.47
N GLY A 34 4.05 -3.39 -34.48
CA GLY A 34 3.19 -2.33 -34.99
C GLY A 34 2.83 -1.28 -33.92
N LEU A 35 1.79 -0.48 -34.21
CA LEU A 35 1.28 0.49 -33.26
C LEU A 35 0.40 -0.22 -32.23
N VAL A 36 0.69 -0.01 -30.94
CA VAL A 36 -0.09 -0.49 -29.81
C VAL A 36 -0.49 0.67 -28.91
N ARG A 37 -1.59 0.54 -28.20
CA ARG A 37 -2.08 1.51 -27.21
C ARG A 37 -2.46 0.81 -25.91
N MET A 38 -2.38 1.49 -24.80
CA MET A 38 -2.83 0.97 -23.53
C MET A 38 -4.36 1.10 -23.38
N CYS A 39 -4.97 0.11 -22.76
CA CYS A 39 -6.39 0.12 -22.41
C CYS A 39 -6.59 0.35 -20.91
N THR A 40 -5.50 0.30 -20.14
CA THR A 40 -5.46 0.51 -18.69
C THR A 40 -4.60 1.72 -18.34
N LEU A 41 -4.69 2.16 -17.11
CA LEU A 41 -4.01 3.37 -16.63
C LEU A 41 -2.47 3.22 -16.75
N PRO A 42 -1.78 4.05 -17.56
CA PRO A 42 -0.36 3.88 -17.79
C PRO A 42 0.45 4.30 -16.56
N GLN A 43 1.28 3.39 -16.08
CA GLN A 43 2.25 3.70 -15.04
C GLN A 43 3.27 4.73 -15.55
N GLY A 44 3.45 5.83 -14.81
CA GLY A 44 4.37 6.91 -15.17
C GLY A 44 3.72 8.07 -15.94
N ALA A 45 2.46 7.99 -16.34
CA ALA A 45 1.76 9.15 -16.89
C ALA A 45 1.45 10.17 -15.78
N THR A 46 1.49 11.46 -16.12
CA THR A 46 1.41 12.58 -15.17
C THR A 46 0.19 12.50 -14.23
N ASN A 47 -0.97 12.10 -14.74
CA ASN A 47 -2.22 12.09 -13.98
C ASN A 47 -2.54 10.72 -13.33
N SER A 48 -1.78 9.67 -13.64
CA SER A 48 -2.09 8.30 -13.20
C SER A 48 -2.08 8.16 -11.67
N VAL A 49 -1.09 8.76 -11.01
CA VAL A 49 -0.99 8.76 -9.55
C VAL A 49 -2.21 9.44 -8.92
N ALA A 50 -2.57 10.63 -9.40
CA ALA A 50 -3.72 11.38 -8.88
C ALA A 50 -5.03 10.59 -9.08
N HIS A 51 -5.16 9.87 -10.20
CA HIS A 51 -6.32 9.04 -10.49
C HIS A 51 -6.46 7.91 -9.47
N ILE A 52 -5.39 7.13 -9.21
CA ILE A 52 -5.40 6.05 -8.22
C ILE A 52 -5.71 6.60 -6.82
N VAL A 53 -5.03 7.67 -6.39
CA VAL A 53 -5.27 8.27 -5.08
C VAL A 53 -6.73 8.68 -4.91
N ASN A 54 -7.32 9.33 -5.91
CA ASN A 54 -8.72 9.73 -5.86
C ASN A 54 -9.67 8.52 -5.84
N ALA A 55 -9.37 7.48 -6.63
CA ALA A 55 -10.16 6.26 -6.65
C ALA A 55 -10.13 5.55 -5.29
N MET A 56 -8.94 5.36 -4.72
CA MET A 56 -8.76 4.72 -3.41
C MET A 56 -9.44 5.52 -2.29
N ASN A 57 -9.30 6.85 -2.29
CA ASN A 57 -10.00 7.70 -1.34
C ASN A 57 -11.53 7.60 -1.45
N LYS A 58 -12.06 7.40 -2.64
CA LYS A 58 -13.49 7.22 -2.86
C LYS A 58 -13.97 5.83 -2.41
N VAL A 59 -13.24 4.78 -2.74
CA VAL A 59 -13.56 3.39 -2.37
C VAL A 59 -13.50 3.19 -0.87
N LEU A 60 -12.46 3.72 -0.23
CA LEU A 60 -12.17 3.53 1.20
C LEU A 60 -12.60 4.71 2.09
N LYS A 61 -13.44 5.63 1.59
CA LYS A 61 -13.83 6.87 2.31
C LYS A 61 -14.30 6.63 3.75
N ASP A 62 -15.05 5.56 3.98
CA ASP A 62 -15.62 5.22 5.30
C ASP A 62 -14.60 4.51 6.24
N CYS A 63 -13.42 4.16 5.71
CA CYS A 63 -12.32 3.53 6.42
C CYS A 63 -11.18 4.53 6.71
N ILE A 64 -11.11 5.63 5.96
CA ILE A 64 -10.08 6.68 6.09
C ILE A 64 -10.58 7.77 7.06
N PRO A 65 -9.75 8.25 7.98
CA PRO A 65 -8.40 7.80 8.34
C PRO A 65 -8.39 6.78 9.50
N SER A 66 -9.55 6.35 9.98
CA SER A 66 -9.69 5.57 11.23
C SER A 66 -9.03 4.19 11.14
N ILE A 67 -9.28 3.47 10.04
CA ILE A 67 -8.84 2.09 9.82
C ILE A 67 -7.60 2.06 8.92
N THR A 68 -7.62 2.80 7.82
CA THR A 68 -6.55 2.77 6.80
C THR A 68 -6.16 4.16 6.33
N MET A 69 -4.97 4.28 5.78
CA MET A 69 -4.50 5.42 4.98
C MET A 69 -3.74 4.88 3.78
N PRO A 70 -4.43 4.60 2.67
CA PRO A 70 -3.81 4.00 1.50
C PRO A 70 -2.76 4.92 0.88
N PHE A 71 -1.70 4.31 0.35
CA PHE A 71 -0.66 4.99 -0.38
C PHE A 71 -0.44 4.29 -1.71
N LEU A 72 -1.06 4.78 -2.76
CA LEU A 72 -1.12 4.16 -4.08
C LEU A 72 -1.73 2.75 -3.99
N ASP A 73 -0.92 1.73 -4.24
CA ASP A 73 -1.23 0.30 -4.20
C ASP A 73 -1.05 -0.35 -2.82
N ASP A 74 -0.31 0.32 -1.91
CA ASP A 74 -0.18 -0.12 -0.52
C ASP A 74 -1.39 0.30 0.33
N ILE A 75 -2.05 -0.64 0.96
CA ILE A 75 -3.21 -0.40 1.83
C ILE A 75 -2.91 -0.89 3.25
N PRO A 76 -2.24 -0.06 4.06
CA PRO A 76 -1.99 -0.39 5.45
C PRO A 76 -3.27 -0.30 6.28
N ILE A 77 -3.57 -1.32 7.06
CA ILE A 77 -4.68 -1.40 8.00
C ILE A 77 -4.09 -1.40 9.40
N LYS A 78 -4.51 -0.45 10.22
CA LYS A 78 -4.00 -0.29 11.59
C LYS A 78 -5.02 -0.77 12.62
N GLY A 79 -4.58 -1.51 13.62
CA GLY A 79 -5.38 -1.84 14.78
C GLY A 79 -5.45 -0.72 15.82
N CYS A 80 -5.91 -1.04 17.02
CA CYS A 80 -5.96 -0.11 18.16
C CYS A 80 -4.56 0.38 18.56
N SER A 81 -4.51 1.46 19.33
CA SER A 81 -3.26 1.87 19.97
C SER A 81 -2.82 0.80 20.99
N ASP A 82 -1.52 0.77 21.28
CA ASP A 82 -1.00 -0.20 22.26
C ASP A 82 -1.54 0.07 23.68
N GLU A 83 -1.86 1.33 23.96
CA GLU A 83 -2.46 1.77 25.23
C GLU A 83 -3.92 1.34 25.39
N GLU A 84 -4.66 1.22 24.27
CA GLU A 84 -6.10 0.84 24.23
C GLU A 84 -6.30 -0.65 23.94
N LYS A 85 -5.23 -1.44 23.99
CA LYS A 85 -5.24 -2.86 23.66
C LYS A 85 -6.05 -3.66 24.69
N ASP A 86 -7.20 -4.17 24.26
CA ASP A 86 -8.04 -5.06 25.05
C ASP A 86 -7.60 -6.52 24.82
N GLU A 87 -6.93 -7.09 25.81
CA GLU A 87 -6.43 -8.48 25.77
C GLU A 87 -7.43 -9.51 26.30
N SER A 88 -8.67 -9.09 26.66
CA SER A 88 -9.70 -10.03 27.06
C SER A 88 -9.98 -11.02 25.92
N GLU A 89 -10.17 -12.29 26.28
CA GLU A 89 -10.48 -13.35 25.35
C GLU A 89 -11.98 -13.51 25.17
N ASP A 90 -12.40 -13.81 23.95
CA ASP A 90 -13.77 -14.20 23.65
C ASP A 90 -14.01 -15.69 23.98
N LYS A 91 -15.20 -16.21 23.63
CA LYS A 91 -15.58 -17.62 23.88
C LYS A 91 -14.71 -18.64 23.14
N ASP A 92 -14.03 -18.21 22.07
CA ASP A 92 -13.19 -19.03 21.21
C ASP A 92 -11.69 -18.88 21.55
N GLY A 93 -11.37 -18.13 22.62
CA GLY A 93 -10.01 -17.88 23.08
C GLY A 93 -9.23 -16.86 22.23
N CYS A 94 -9.94 -16.09 21.40
CA CYS A 94 -9.34 -15.01 20.61
C CYS A 94 -9.31 -13.71 21.40
N ARG A 95 -8.18 -13.01 21.40
CA ARG A 95 -8.06 -11.71 22.05
C ARG A 95 -8.88 -10.66 21.30
N LYS A 96 -9.61 -9.85 22.03
CA LYS A 96 -10.59 -8.91 21.49
C LYS A 96 -9.97 -7.92 20.50
N PHE A 97 -8.80 -7.34 20.80
CA PHE A 97 -8.12 -6.43 19.87
C PHE A 97 -7.77 -7.06 18.51
N VAL A 98 -7.50 -8.38 18.49
CA VAL A 98 -7.24 -9.13 17.25
C VAL A 98 -8.55 -9.29 16.47
N MET A 99 -9.63 -9.66 17.16
CA MET A 99 -10.95 -9.81 16.52
C MET A 99 -11.46 -8.49 15.94
N ASP A 100 -11.25 -7.38 16.64
CA ASP A 100 -11.63 -6.06 16.14
C ASP A 100 -10.79 -5.67 14.93
N HIS A 101 -9.49 -5.97 14.94
CA HIS A 101 -8.63 -5.77 13.76
C HIS A 101 -9.05 -6.64 12.56
N MET A 102 -9.46 -7.88 12.79
CA MET A 102 -9.98 -8.76 11.72
C MET A 102 -11.23 -8.17 11.07
N LYS A 103 -12.16 -7.63 11.86
CA LYS A 103 -13.36 -6.93 11.33
C LYS A 103 -12.99 -5.71 10.51
N ASP A 104 -11.98 -4.95 10.93
CA ASP A 104 -11.47 -3.81 10.16
C ASP A 104 -10.84 -4.26 8.83
N CYS A 105 -10.09 -5.37 8.83
CA CYS A 105 -9.57 -5.98 7.62
C CYS A 105 -10.71 -6.43 6.67
N GLU A 106 -11.69 -7.15 7.20
CA GLU A 106 -12.87 -7.61 6.46
C GLU A 106 -13.60 -6.44 5.80
N LYS A 107 -13.84 -5.36 6.55
CA LYS A 107 -14.48 -4.15 6.03
C LYS A 107 -13.69 -3.51 4.88
N VAL A 108 -12.35 -3.45 4.97
CA VAL A 108 -11.51 -2.91 3.90
C VAL A 108 -11.57 -3.82 2.67
N LEU A 109 -11.45 -5.14 2.87
CA LEU A 109 -11.51 -6.13 1.79
C LEU A 109 -12.86 -6.09 1.07
N GLU A 110 -13.97 -6.01 1.80
CA GLU A 110 -15.32 -5.88 1.24
C GLU A 110 -15.46 -4.63 0.36
N ARG A 111 -14.91 -3.47 0.79
CA ARG A 111 -14.95 -2.24 -0.01
C ARG A 111 -14.17 -2.38 -1.32
N LEU A 112 -13.04 -3.06 -1.30
CA LEU A 112 -12.22 -3.28 -2.49
C LEU A 112 -12.86 -4.31 -3.42
N GLU A 113 -13.41 -5.40 -2.89
CA GLU A 113 -14.16 -6.39 -3.65
C GLU A 113 -15.35 -5.75 -4.37
N ASN A 114 -16.15 -4.93 -3.67
CA ASN A 114 -17.27 -4.19 -4.25
C ASN A 114 -16.86 -3.20 -5.35
N ALA A 115 -15.60 -2.76 -5.34
CA ALA A 115 -15.00 -1.94 -6.39
C ALA A 115 -14.31 -2.77 -7.49
N ASN A 116 -14.40 -4.10 -7.46
CA ASN A 116 -13.71 -5.04 -8.34
C ASN A 116 -12.17 -4.87 -8.33
N LEU A 117 -11.60 -4.51 -7.17
CA LEU A 117 -10.16 -4.42 -6.99
C LEU A 117 -9.63 -5.70 -6.34
N THR A 118 -8.51 -6.20 -6.87
CA THR A 118 -7.90 -7.47 -6.47
C THR A 118 -6.60 -7.23 -5.73
N PHE A 119 -6.41 -7.95 -4.62
CA PHE A 119 -5.16 -8.00 -3.86
C PHE A 119 -4.19 -9.05 -4.38
N SER A 120 -2.91 -8.79 -4.20
CA SER A 120 -1.85 -9.78 -4.28
C SER A 120 -1.76 -10.51 -2.94
N GLY A 121 -2.22 -11.76 -2.87
CA GLY A 121 -2.12 -12.57 -1.65
C GLY A 121 -0.66 -12.83 -1.23
N GLU A 122 0.24 -12.95 -2.20
CA GLU A 122 1.67 -13.17 -1.96
C GLU A 122 2.37 -11.98 -1.29
N LYS A 123 1.98 -10.76 -1.65
CA LYS A 123 2.57 -9.53 -1.12
C LYS A 123 1.84 -8.98 0.10
N SER A 124 0.61 -9.42 0.34
CA SER A 124 -0.19 -8.98 1.47
C SER A 124 0.21 -9.70 2.76
N ALA A 125 0.18 -9.00 3.88
CA ALA A 125 0.47 -9.55 5.19
C ALA A 125 -0.58 -9.09 6.21
N PHE A 126 -1.17 -10.04 6.93
CA PHE A 126 -2.24 -9.76 7.89
C PHE A 126 -1.80 -10.10 9.31
N GLY A 127 -2.33 -9.36 10.30
CA GLY A 127 -2.15 -9.66 11.71
C GLY A 127 -0.71 -9.57 12.20
N GLN A 128 0.09 -8.64 11.66
CA GLN A 128 1.51 -8.50 11.97
C GLN A 128 1.75 -7.54 13.15
N PRO A 129 2.73 -7.80 14.02
CA PRO A 129 3.12 -6.86 15.07
C PRO A 129 3.79 -5.61 14.49
N GLU A 130 4.41 -5.72 13.32
CA GLU A 130 5.01 -4.61 12.58
C GLU A 130 4.92 -4.85 11.06
N ILE A 131 4.80 -3.77 10.30
CA ILE A 131 4.75 -3.80 8.83
C ILE A 131 5.68 -2.76 8.23
N LEU A 132 6.12 -3.03 7.01
CA LEU A 132 6.88 -2.08 6.19
C LEU A 132 5.89 -1.30 5.30
N VAL A 133 5.81 0.02 5.49
CA VAL A 133 4.97 0.92 4.68
C VAL A 133 5.84 2.06 4.17
N VAL A 134 5.88 2.24 2.85
CA VAL A 134 6.62 3.33 2.17
C VAL A 134 8.06 3.47 2.70
N GLY A 135 8.72 2.34 2.95
CA GLY A 135 10.10 2.30 3.45
C GLY A 135 10.28 2.69 4.93
N HIS A 136 9.21 2.67 5.72
CA HIS A 136 9.23 2.81 7.17
C HIS A 136 8.68 1.55 7.82
N LEU A 137 9.37 1.07 8.84
CA LEU A 137 8.89 0.00 9.70
C LEU A 137 7.98 0.61 10.77
N CYS A 138 6.70 0.18 10.79
CA CYS A 138 5.67 0.65 11.71
C CYS A 138 5.30 -0.46 12.70
N GLY A 139 5.32 -0.17 13.99
CA GLY A 139 5.02 -1.11 15.08
C GLY A 139 4.49 -0.39 16.32
N ALA A 140 4.38 -1.09 17.45
CA ALA A 140 3.93 -0.52 18.73
C ALA A 140 4.78 0.68 19.18
N TYR A 141 6.06 0.67 18.86
CA TYR A 141 7.00 1.77 19.13
C TYR A 141 6.78 3.03 18.26
N GLY A 142 5.87 3.02 17.30
CA GLY A 142 5.67 4.06 16.30
C GLY A 142 6.29 3.68 14.94
N ARG A 143 7.08 4.57 14.33
CA ARG A 143 7.73 4.34 13.03
C ARG A 143 9.24 4.59 13.09
N LYS A 144 9.99 3.79 12.35
CA LYS A 144 11.44 3.97 12.14
C LYS A 144 11.80 3.70 10.66
N PRO A 145 12.90 4.24 10.14
CA PRO A 145 13.37 3.89 8.80
C PRO A 145 13.59 2.38 8.67
N SER A 146 13.40 1.82 7.48
CA SER A 146 13.73 0.42 7.25
C SER A 146 15.23 0.18 7.42
N PRO A 147 15.67 -0.97 7.95
CA PRO A 147 17.08 -1.29 8.09
C PRO A 147 17.85 -1.20 6.77
N SER A 148 17.21 -1.56 5.65
CA SER A 148 17.82 -1.44 4.33
C SER A 148 18.19 -0.01 3.96
N LYS A 149 17.35 0.98 4.28
CA LYS A 149 17.65 2.40 4.05
C LYS A 149 18.79 2.90 4.96
N VAL A 150 18.81 2.45 6.21
CA VAL A 150 19.88 2.82 7.16
C VAL A 150 21.21 2.24 6.72
N ASN A 151 21.23 0.98 6.29
CA ASN A 151 22.47 0.33 5.82
C ASN A 151 23.03 1.04 4.59
N VAL A 152 22.20 1.47 3.64
CA VAL A 152 22.69 2.25 2.48
C VAL A 152 23.41 3.52 2.91
N ILE A 153 22.92 4.21 3.96
CA ILE A 153 23.58 5.41 4.48
C ILE A 153 24.90 5.05 5.17
N ASN A 154 24.92 3.98 5.96
CA ASN A 154 26.12 3.52 6.65
C ASN A 154 27.22 3.03 5.68
N ASP A 155 26.81 2.49 4.53
CA ASP A 155 27.71 1.98 3.50
C ASP A 155 28.13 3.08 2.49
N MET A 156 27.64 4.32 2.65
CA MET A 156 28.08 5.45 1.84
C MET A 156 29.53 5.78 2.12
N LYS A 157 30.29 6.05 1.07
CA LYS A 157 31.67 6.55 1.18
C LYS A 157 31.66 7.93 1.84
N GLU A 158 32.59 8.16 2.75
CA GLU A 158 32.78 9.47 3.41
C GLU A 158 33.09 10.57 2.39
N GLU A 159 33.81 10.24 1.33
CA GLU A 159 34.18 11.17 0.25
C GLU A 159 33.80 10.61 -1.11
N CYS A 160 33.09 11.42 -1.91
CA CYS A 160 32.79 11.13 -3.30
C CYS A 160 33.78 11.85 -4.21
N VAL A 161 34.54 11.11 -5.02
CA VAL A 161 35.58 11.64 -5.92
C VAL A 161 35.01 11.91 -7.33
N THR A 162 33.94 11.25 -7.71
CA THR A 162 33.34 11.37 -9.04
C THR A 162 31.88 11.80 -9.00
N GLN A 163 31.41 12.47 -10.07
CA GLN A 163 29.99 12.82 -10.22
C GLN A 163 29.07 11.61 -10.16
N MET A 164 29.52 10.43 -10.58
CA MET A 164 28.74 9.20 -10.55
C MET A 164 28.55 8.71 -9.10
N GLU A 165 29.54 8.89 -8.23
CA GLU A 165 29.44 8.54 -6.82
C GLU A 165 28.49 9.47 -6.04
N VAL A 166 28.39 10.74 -6.45
CA VAL A 166 27.45 11.71 -5.85
C VAL A 166 25.99 11.43 -6.29
N ARG A 167 25.78 10.78 -7.42
CA ARG A 167 24.43 10.49 -7.98
C ARG A 167 23.88 9.11 -7.59
N ARG A 168 24.64 8.31 -6.87
CA ARG A 168 24.19 7.03 -6.31
C ARG A 168 23.45 7.23 -5.00
#